data_96f7570d2a8993ece2b633f36d79a729
#
_entry.id   96f7570d2a8993ece2b633f36d79a729
#
_cell.length_a   1.000
_cell.length_b   1.000
_cell.length_c   1.000
_cell.angle_alpha   90.00
_cell.angle_beta   90.00
_cell.angle_gamma   90.00
#
_symmetry.space_group_name_H-M   'P 1'
#
loop_
_entity.id
_entity.type
_entity.pdbx_description
1 polymer ?
#
loop_
_entity_poly.entity_id
_entity_poly.type
_entity_poly.pdbx_seq_one_letter_code
_entity_poly.pdbx_strand_id
1 'polypeptide(L)'
;EDNTGILNEPRITLSTWNVSFPGEGGIAVVAMVANRENVKIENVSWLTVTEEENQLTIIADANPDSQQRISQIILSVSDGGTMAKDSIAVVQSALGTIHLSETETANCYIVKTGGNYSFRADVKGNGGTDGKSKYISQYGLEIQHAVYADLLWEATYDADKNISRDIICGQPVYRDGEIHFSTGSVQGNAVIAVKDAYGTILW
;
A
#
# COMPACT_ATOMS: atom_id res chain seq x y z
N GLU A 1 30.49 13.23 -39.47
CA GLU A 1 29.52 12.15 -39.22
C GLU A 1 28.24 12.81 -38.75
N ASP A 2 27.19 12.59 -39.54
CA ASP A 2 25.89 13.26 -39.37
C ASP A 2 25.12 12.61 -38.20
N ASN A 3 25.02 13.32 -37.08
CA ASN A 3 24.35 12.86 -35.87
C ASN A 3 22.84 13.17 -35.88
N THR A 4 22.25 13.40 -37.06
CA THR A 4 20.84 13.79 -37.22
C THR A 4 19.85 12.61 -37.04
N GLY A 5 20.33 11.37 -37.11
CA GLY A 5 19.48 10.16 -36.99
C GLY A 5 18.89 9.95 -35.58
N ILE A 6 19.65 10.27 -34.53
CA ILE A 6 19.25 9.99 -33.12
C ILE A 6 18.15 10.96 -32.62
N LEU A 7 18.11 12.17 -33.18
CA LEU A 7 17.12 13.19 -32.79
C LEU A 7 15.73 12.95 -33.35
N ASN A 8 15.58 12.01 -34.28
CA ASN A 8 14.33 11.78 -35.01
C ASN A 8 13.60 10.47 -34.60
N GLU A 9 14.16 9.67 -33.72
CA GLU A 9 13.49 8.46 -33.21
C GLU A 9 12.30 8.80 -32.30
N PRO A 10 11.22 8.02 -32.34
CA PRO A 10 10.11 8.16 -31.40
C PRO A 10 10.60 8.06 -29.95
N ARG A 11 10.08 8.92 -29.05
CA ARG A 11 10.45 8.93 -27.64
C ARG A 11 9.28 9.40 -26.77
N ILE A 12 9.16 8.77 -25.60
CA ILE A 12 8.28 9.17 -24.51
C ILE A 12 9.17 9.52 -23.31
N THR A 13 8.81 10.53 -22.54
CA THR A 13 9.45 10.90 -21.27
C THR A 13 8.35 11.14 -20.24
N LEU A 14 8.46 10.53 -19.08
CA LEU A 14 7.50 10.64 -17.98
C LEU A 14 8.13 11.31 -16.77
N SER A 15 7.35 12.06 -16.01
CA SER A 15 7.81 12.65 -14.75
C SER A 15 7.91 11.61 -13.62
N THR A 16 7.21 10.48 -13.73
CA THR A 16 7.27 9.33 -12.82
C THR A 16 6.89 8.06 -13.53
N TRP A 17 7.42 6.92 -13.06
CA TRP A 17 7.08 5.59 -13.54
C TRP A 17 6.26 4.78 -12.54
N ASN A 18 5.87 5.41 -11.41
CA ASN A 18 5.08 4.76 -10.36
C ASN A 18 3.99 5.68 -9.87
N VAL A 19 2.78 5.15 -9.73
CA VAL A 19 1.62 5.83 -9.15
C VAL A 19 0.95 4.91 -8.14
N SER A 20 0.56 5.47 -6.99
CA SER A 20 -0.15 4.73 -5.94
C SER A 20 -1.48 5.39 -5.62
N PHE A 21 -2.52 4.59 -5.43
CA PHE A 21 -3.84 5.03 -5.03
C PHE A 21 -4.27 4.38 -3.71
N PRO A 22 -5.03 5.09 -2.87
CA PRO A 22 -5.76 4.48 -1.76
C PRO A 22 -6.88 3.56 -2.27
N GLY A 23 -7.44 2.76 -1.37
CA GLY A 23 -8.51 1.81 -1.72
C GLY A 23 -9.77 2.47 -2.27
N GLU A 24 -10.07 3.67 -1.84
CA GLU A 24 -11.22 4.48 -2.30
C GLU A 24 -11.07 4.96 -3.76
N GLY A 25 -9.90 4.79 -4.34
CA GLY A 25 -9.59 5.35 -5.65
C GLY A 25 -9.01 6.76 -5.54
N GLY A 26 -8.97 7.46 -6.66
CA GLY A 26 -8.47 8.83 -6.71
C GLY A 26 -7.99 9.25 -8.08
N ILE A 27 -7.34 10.40 -8.12
CA ILE A 27 -6.80 11.00 -9.34
C ILE A 27 -5.31 11.26 -9.16
N ALA A 28 -4.53 10.89 -10.15
CA ALA A 28 -3.11 11.24 -10.25
C ALA A 28 -2.82 11.90 -11.60
N VAL A 29 -1.87 12.83 -11.62
CA VAL A 29 -1.42 13.50 -12.83
C VAL A 29 0.06 13.22 -13.03
N VAL A 30 0.42 12.76 -14.23
CA VAL A 30 1.80 12.46 -14.63
C VAL A 30 2.13 13.33 -15.83
N ALA A 31 3.15 14.18 -15.74
CA ALA A 31 3.62 14.92 -16.91
C ALA A 31 4.27 13.94 -17.89
N MET A 32 3.91 14.09 -19.17
CA MET A 32 4.39 13.26 -20.26
C MET A 32 4.78 14.14 -21.44
N VAL A 33 5.92 13.85 -22.04
CA VAL A 33 6.33 14.49 -23.29
C VAL A 33 6.62 13.39 -24.31
N ALA A 34 5.90 13.41 -25.41
CA ALA A 34 6.15 12.58 -26.57
C ALA A 34 6.59 13.44 -27.74
N ASN A 35 7.57 12.97 -28.53
CA ASN A 35 8.03 13.68 -29.73
C ASN A 35 7.28 13.25 -31.00
N ARG A 36 6.19 12.54 -30.85
CA ARG A 36 5.26 12.14 -31.91
C ARG A 36 3.83 12.34 -31.41
N GLU A 37 2.93 12.62 -32.34
CA GLU A 37 1.50 12.66 -32.08
C GLU A 37 0.91 11.25 -31.95
N ASN A 38 -0.32 11.15 -31.41
CA ASN A 38 -1.08 9.90 -31.27
C ASN A 38 -0.41 8.88 -30.35
N VAL A 39 -0.16 9.25 -29.12
CA VAL A 39 0.22 8.32 -28.06
C VAL A 39 -0.87 7.27 -27.91
N LYS A 40 -0.51 6.00 -28.02
CA LYS A 40 -1.41 4.88 -27.75
C LYS A 40 -1.27 4.48 -26.28
N ILE A 41 -2.39 4.36 -25.59
CA ILE A 41 -2.48 3.98 -24.19
C ILE A 41 -3.21 2.64 -24.12
N GLU A 42 -2.59 1.64 -23.54
CA GLU A 42 -3.24 0.36 -23.28
C GLU A 42 -4.12 0.48 -22.03
N ASN A 43 -5.41 0.19 -22.18
CA ASN A 43 -6.39 0.34 -21.11
C ASN A 43 -6.24 -0.73 -20.01
N VAL A 44 -6.43 -0.30 -18.76
CA VAL A 44 -6.57 -1.14 -17.58
C VAL A 44 -7.99 -1.02 -17.07
N SER A 45 -8.68 -2.12 -16.83
CA SER A 45 -10.14 -2.15 -16.58
C SER A 45 -10.62 -1.33 -15.40
N TRP A 46 -9.78 -1.03 -14.43
CA TRP A 46 -10.09 -0.25 -13.23
C TRP A 46 -9.45 1.14 -13.22
N LEU A 47 -8.86 1.55 -14.34
CA LEU A 47 -8.28 2.87 -14.55
C LEU A 47 -8.95 3.56 -15.74
N THR A 48 -9.18 4.84 -15.59
CA THR A 48 -9.45 5.73 -16.72
C THR A 48 -8.21 6.60 -16.93
N VAL A 49 -7.63 6.56 -18.11
CA VAL A 49 -6.45 7.35 -18.46
C VAL A 49 -6.77 8.27 -19.62
N THR A 50 -6.59 9.55 -19.42
CA THR A 50 -6.75 10.59 -20.46
C THR A 50 -5.45 11.33 -20.65
N GLU A 51 -5.16 11.70 -21.91
CA GLU A 51 -4.02 12.51 -22.29
C GLU A 51 -4.50 13.87 -22.75
N GLU A 52 -4.00 14.93 -22.14
CA GLU A 52 -4.26 16.31 -22.51
C GLU A 52 -3.01 17.15 -22.27
N GLU A 53 -2.61 17.97 -23.24
CA GLU A 53 -1.56 19.01 -23.11
C GLU A 53 -0.27 18.54 -22.40
N ASN A 54 0.29 17.39 -22.79
CA ASN A 54 1.49 16.81 -22.18
C ASN A 54 1.28 16.30 -20.74
N GLN A 55 0.07 15.97 -20.37
CA GLN A 55 -0.26 15.36 -19.10
C GLN A 55 -1.11 14.10 -19.29
N LEU A 56 -0.86 13.10 -18.45
CA LEU A 56 -1.74 11.95 -18.25
C LEU A 56 -2.51 12.16 -16.96
N THR A 57 -3.82 12.24 -17.06
CA THR A 57 -4.71 12.14 -15.91
C THR A 57 -5.13 10.70 -15.74
N ILE A 58 -4.77 10.12 -14.60
CA ILE A 58 -5.06 8.72 -14.26
C ILE A 58 -6.09 8.74 -13.13
N ILE A 59 -7.26 8.14 -13.37
CA ILE A 59 -8.34 8.02 -12.40
C ILE A 59 -8.47 6.53 -12.06
N ALA A 60 -8.40 6.21 -10.78
CA ALA A 60 -8.64 4.86 -10.27
C ALA A 60 -10.03 4.78 -9.62
N ASP A 61 -10.82 3.78 -10.02
CA ASP A 61 -12.04 3.40 -9.32
C ASP A 61 -11.72 2.78 -7.96
N ALA A 62 -12.68 2.79 -7.01
CA ALA A 62 -12.52 2.11 -5.74
C ALA A 62 -12.16 0.62 -5.93
N ASN A 63 -11.24 0.12 -5.11
CA ASN A 63 -10.87 -1.28 -5.09
C ASN A 63 -11.73 -2.02 -4.04
N PRO A 64 -12.79 -2.71 -4.43
CA PRO A 64 -13.71 -3.35 -3.49
C PRO A 64 -13.10 -4.59 -2.80
N ASP A 65 -11.97 -5.07 -3.30
CA ASP A 65 -11.33 -6.28 -2.79
C ASP A 65 -10.61 -6.02 -1.46
N SER A 66 -10.39 -7.08 -0.69
CA SER A 66 -9.60 -7.05 0.55
C SER A 66 -8.09 -7.18 0.30
N GLN A 67 -7.65 -7.14 -0.96
CA GLN A 67 -6.25 -7.19 -1.37
C GLN A 67 -5.93 -6.04 -2.32
N GLN A 68 -4.70 -5.57 -2.29
CA GLN A 68 -4.22 -4.61 -3.28
C GLN A 68 -4.33 -5.17 -4.70
N ARG A 69 -4.48 -4.28 -5.66
CA ARG A 69 -4.35 -4.61 -7.07
C ARG A 69 -3.22 -3.82 -7.71
N ILE A 70 -2.54 -4.46 -8.65
CA ILE A 70 -1.38 -3.91 -9.34
C ILE A 70 -1.63 -4.03 -10.83
N SER A 71 -1.26 -3.00 -11.57
CA SER A 71 -1.30 -3.00 -13.02
C SER A 71 -0.21 -2.11 -13.60
N GLN A 72 -0.16 -2.06 -14.92
CA GLN A 72 0.79 -1.25 -15.66
C GLN A 72 0.07 -0.54 -16.80
N ILE A 73 0.23 0.76 -16.90
CA ILE A 73 -0.21 1.55 -18.04
C ILE A 73 0.94 1.54 -19.04
N ILE A 74 0.70 0.98 -20.24
CA ILE A 74 1.70 0.95 -21.31
C ILE A 74 1.38 2.06 -22.29
N LEU A 75 2.40 2.85 -22.60
CA LEU A 75 2.34 3.96 -23.54
C LEU A 75 3.21 3.63 -24.74
N SER A 76 2.76 3.97 -25.95
CA SER A 76 3.57 3.79 -27.14
C SER A 76 3.35 4.90 -28.15
N VAL A 77 4.42 5.28 -28.85
CA VAL A 77 4.39 6.18 -30.02
C VAL A 77 5.20 5.58 -31.15
N SER A 78 4.80 5.89 -32.36
CA SER A 78 5.43 5.34 -33.57
C SER A 78 5.41 6.38 -34.70
N ASP A 79 6.39 6.30 -35.59
CA ASP A 79 6.44 7.05 -36.85
C ASP A 79 6.17 6.16 -38.07
N GLY A 80 5.73 4.93 -37.84
CA GLY A 80 5.45 3.93 -38.92
C GLY A 80 6.62 3.03 -39.22
N GLY A 81 7.84 3.34 -38.80
CA GLY A 81 9.04 2.52 -38.94
C GLY A 81 9.61 2.02 -37.62
N THR A 82 9.69 2.91 -36.65
CA THR A 82 10.18 2.62 -35.31
C THR A 82 9.11 2.91 -34.26
N MET A 83 9.23 2.30 -33.09
CA MET A 83 8.30 2.47 -31.97
C MET A 83 9.07 2.66 -30.66
N ALA A 84 8.65 3.65 -29.88
CA ALA A 84 9.05 3.77 -28.48
C ALA A 84 7.91 3.33 -27.58
N LYS A 85 8.26 2.67 -26.46
CA LYS A 85 7.34 2.29 -25.38
C LYS A 85 7.89 2.75 -24.06
N ASP A 86 6.98 3.13 -23.16
CA ASP A 86 7.25 3.38 -21.77
C ASP A 86 6.06 2.92 -20.92
N SER A 87 6.21 2.83 -19.61
CA SER A 87 5.14 2.32 -18.76
C SER A 87 5.14 2.96 -17.37
N ILE A 88 3.93 3.04 -16.80
CA ILE A 88 3.71 3.49 -15.43
C ILE A 88 3.17 2.30 -14.62
N ALA A 89 3.90 1.89 -13.59
CA ALA A 89 3.41 0.92 -12.63
C ALA A 89 2.36 1.59 -11.73
N VAL A 90 1.20 0.96 -11.57
CA VAL A 90 0.11 1.47 -10.74
C VAL A 90 -0.22 0.44 -9.67
N VAL A 91 -0.22 0.90 -8.42
CA VAL A 91 -0.59 0.10 -7.25
C VAL A 91 -1.78 0.77 -6.58
N GLN A 92 -2.82 0.00 -6.26
CA GLN A 92 -3.93 0.49 -5.46
C GLN A 92 -4.17 -0.40 -4.24
N SER A 93 -4.26 0.23 -3.07
CA SER A 93 -4.58 -0.45 -1.82
C SER A 93 -5.95 -1.10 -1.86
N ALA A 94 -6.20 -2.05 -0.95
CA ALA A 94 -7.53 -2.61 -0.71
C ALA A 94 -8.46 -1.59 -0.04
N LEU A 95 -9.75 -1.65 -0.32
CA LEU A 95 -10.79 -0.93 0.42
C LEU A 95 -11.35 -1.79 1.56
N GLY A 96 -11.54 -3.09 1.32
CA GLY A 96 -12.05 -4.03 2.32
C GLY A 96 -11.03 -4.27 3.44
N THR A 97 -11.52 -4.50 4.67
CA THR A 97 -10.71 -4.84 5.84
C THR A 97 -10.87 -6.33 6.17
N ILE A 98 -9.75 -7.02 6.38
CA ILE A 98 -9.72 -8.41 6.84
C ILE A 98 -9.63 -8.40 8.36
N HIS A 99 -10.62 -8.97 9.05
CA HIS A 99 -10.61 -9.14 10.49
C HIS A 99 -9.82 -10.39 10.89
N LEU A 100 -8.71 -10.19 11.59
CA LEU A 100 -7.76 -11.26 11.93
C LEU A 100 -8.16 -12.04 13.20
N SER A 101 -9.07 -11.51 14.01
CA SER A 101 -9.49 -12.06 15.29
C SER A 101 -10.96 -12.47 15.30
N GLU A 102 -11.49 -12.98 14.19
CA GLU A 102 -12.91 -13.40 14.13
C GLU A 102 -13.24 -14.53 15.13
N THR A 103 -12.31 -15.42 15.38
CA THR A 103 -12.50 -16.55 16.29
C THR A 103 -11.68 -16.44 17.57
N GLU A 104 -10.42 -16.05 17.46
CA GLU A 104 -9.48 -16.00 18.58
C GLU A 104 -8.53 -14.81 18.43
N THR A 105 -7.99 -14.33 19.57
CA THR A 105 -6.95 -13.30 19.58
C THR A 105 -5.56 -13.93 19.60
N ALA A 106 -4.57 -13.25 19.03
CA ALA A 106 -3.18 -13.68 19.04
C ALA A 106 -2.22 -12.49 19.25
N ASN A 107 -0.99 -12.79 19.67
CA ASN A 107 0.08 -11.77 19.78
C ASN A 107 0.80 -11.53 18.46
N CYS A 108 0.61 -12.41 17.49
CA CYS A 108 1.32 -12.36 16.21
C CYS A 108 0.36 -12.80 15.11
N TYR A 109 0.35 -12.02 14.04
CA TYR A 109 -0.41 -12.31 12.83
C TYR A 109 0.52 -12.30 11.63
N ILE A 110 0.31 -13.23 10.70
CA ILE A 110 0.97 -13.24 9.40
C ILE A 110 -0.04 -12.74 8.38
N VAL A 111 0.28 -11.62 7.75
CA VAL A 111 -0.60 -10.94 6.79
C VAL A 111 0.11 -10.73 5.45
N LYS A 112 -0.67 -10.51 4.39
CA LYS A 112 -0.12 -10.17 3.08
C LYS A 112 0.19 -8.68 2.99
N THR A 113 1.08 -8.33 2.10
CA THR A 113 1.35 -6.92 1.74
C THR A 113 0.15 -6.31 1.00
N GLY A 114 -0.03 -4.99 1.13
CA GLY A 114 -1.03 -4.20 0.40
C GLY A 114 -2.47 -4.45 0.81
N GLY A 115 -2.73 -4.95 2.02
CA GLY A 115 -4.07 -5.18 2.56
C GLY A 115 -4.40 -4.25 3.73
N ASN A 116 -5.69 -4.13 4.02
CA ASN A 116 -6.22 -3.51 5.23
C ASN A 116 -6.64 -4.60 6.21
N TYR A 117 -6.27 -4.44 7.46
CA TYR A 117 -6.45 -5.44 8.49
C TYR A 117 -6.99 -4.83 9.78
N SER A 118 -7.72 -5.62 10.55
CA SER A 118 -8.01 -5.30 11.94
C SER A 118 -7.86 -6.53 12.83
N PHE A 119 -7.60 -6.30 14.10
CA PHE A 119 -7.62 -7.33 15.13
C PHE A 119 -8.05 -6.76 16.47
N ARG A 120 -8.65 -7.62 17.29
CA ARG A 120 -9.10 -7.24 18.64
C ARG A 120 -7.92 -6.82 19.50
N ALA A 121 -8.09 -5.70 20.20
CA ALA A 121 -7.16 -5.14 21.16
C ALA A 121 -7.86 -4.68 22.44
N ASP A 122 -9.01 -5.25 22.75
CA ASP A 122 -9.71 -5.14 24.01
C ASP A 122 -9.32 -6.26 24.99
N VAL A 123 -8.65 -7.30 24.48
CA VAL A 123 -8.11 -8.41 25.27
C VAL A 123 -6.68 -8.72 24.85
N LYS A 124 -5.89 -9.22 25.81
CA LYS A 124 -4.50 -9.64 25.54
C LYS A 124 -4.51 -10.91 24.71
N GLY A 125 -3.86 -10.84 23.55
CA GLY A 125 -3.80 -11.94 22.60
C GLY A 125 -2.80 -13.01 23.02
N ASN A 126 -3.21 -14.26 23.10
CA ASN A 126 -2.35 -15.43 23.26
C ASN A 126 -2.95 -16.71 22.66
N GLY A 127 -3.93 -16.56 21.77
CA GLY A 127 -4.60 -17.67 21.11
C GLY A 127 -5.72 -18.31 21.90
N GLY A 128 -6.14 -17.73 23.03
CA GLY A 128 -7.25 -18.30 23.80
C GLY A 128 -7.81 -17.35 24.85
N THR A 129 -9.03 -17.61 25.27
CA THR A 129 -9.73 -16.85 26.31
C THR A 129 -9.51 -17.40 27.73
N ASP A 130 -8.71 -18.46 27.87
CA ASP A 130 -8.56 -19.20 29.11
C ASP A 130 -7.50 -18.66 30.08
N GLY A 131 -6.79 -17.60 29.69
CA GLY A 131 -5.82 -16.93 30.56
C GLY A 131 -4.64 -17.81 31.03
N LYS A 132 -4.29 -18.88 30.29
CA LYS A 132 -3.23 -19.82 30.68
C LYS A 132 -1.83 -19.24 30.75
N SER A 133 -1.59 -18.11 30.07
CA SER A 133 -0.32 -17.41 30.20
C SER A 133 -0.15 -16.90 31.64
N LYS A 134 1.04 -17.12 32.23
CA LYS A 134 1.37 -16.61 33.57
C LYS A 134 1.19 -15.07 33.66
N TYR A 135 1.51 -14.35 32.61
CA TYR A 135 1.30 -12.91 32.54
C TYR A 135 -0.19 -12.56 32.59
N ILE A 136 -1.02 -13.20 31.77
CA ILE A 136 -2.46 -12.95 31.73
C ILE A 136 -3.13 -13.31 33.04
N SER A 137 -2.76 -14.43 33.67
CA SER A 137 -3.29 -14.82 34.99
C SER A 137 -2.92 -13.83 36.10
N GLN A 138 -1.78 -13.16 35.98
CA GLN A 138 -1.33 -12.16 36.95
C GLN A 138 -1.96 -10.78 36.75
N TYR A 139 -2.11 -10.33 35.49
CA TYR A 139 -2.51 -8.96 35.15
C TYR A 139 -3.91 -8.85 34.54
N GLY A 140 -4.61 -9.97 34.38
CA GLY A 140 -5.93 -10.03 33.75
C GLY A 140 -5.89 -10.06 32.23
N LEU A 141 -6.97 -10.55 31.64
CA LEU A 141 -7.11 -10.70 30.20
C LEU A 141 -7.50 -9.39 29.50
N GLU A 142 -8.41 -8.64 30.11
CA GLU A 142 -8.96 -7.42 29.53
C GLU A 142 -7.95 -6.28 29.47
N ILE A 143 -7.99 -5.51 28.39
CA ILE A 143 -7.25 -4.29 28.22
C ILE A 143 -8.18 -3.13 28.55
N GLN A 144 -7.90 -2.43 29.64
CA GLN A 144 -8.68 -1.27 30.09
C GLN A 144 -7.94 0.03 29.77
N HIS A 145 -8.69 1.11 29.58
CA HIS A 145 -8.15 2.46 29.32
C HIS A 145 -7.38 2.61 27.99
N ALA A 146 -7.60 1.72 27.03
CA ALA A 146 -7.04 1.85 25.70
C ALA A 146 -7.58 3.10 24.99
N VAL A 147 -6.70 3.90 24.40
CA VAL A 147 -7.04 5.17 23.75
C VAL A 147 -6.58 5.21 22.30
N TYR A 148 -5.35 4.74 22.01
CA TYR A 148 -4.82 4.76 20.65
C TYR A 148 -3.86 3.60 20.37
N ALA A 149 -3.66 3.33 19.10
CA ALA A 149 -2.63 2.41 18.62
C ALA A 149 -1.38 3.18 18.20
N ASP A 150 -0.22 2.54 18.34
CA ASP A 150 1.06 3.12 17.98
C ASP A 150 1.96 2.07 17.31
N LEU A 151 2.60 2.45 16.20
CA LEU A 151 3.62 1.66 15.56
C LEU A 151 4.94 1.85 16.31
N LEU A 152 5.33 0.85 17.10
CA LEU A 152 6.54 0.95 17.92
C LEU A 152 7.81 0.83 17.08
N TRP A 153 7.83 -0.09 16.15
CA TRP A 153 8.89 -0.24 15.16
C TRP A 153 8.45 -1.13 14.00
N GLU A 154 9.16 -1.00 12.90
CA GLU A 154 9.08 -1.88 11.75
C GLU A 154 10.44 -2.01 11.09
N ALA A 155 10.74 -3.17 10.53
CA ALA A 155 11.98 -3.40 9.81
C ALA A 155 11.92 -4.60 8.86
N THR A 156 12.61 -4.44 7.75
CA THR A 156 13.04 -5.53 6.86
C THR A 156 14.41 -5.22 6.30
N TYR A 157 15.04 -6.24 5.71
CA TYR A 157 16.28 -6.08 4.96
C TYR A 157 16.03 -6.37 3.49
N ASP A 158 16.46 -5.48 2.62
CA ASP A 158 16.53 -5.74 1.19
C ASP A 158 17.71 -6.67 0.84
N ALA A 159 17.90 -6.99 -0.45
CA ALA A 159 18.99 -7.84 -0.92
C ALA A 159 20.38 -7.29 -0.58
N ASP A 160 20.50 -5.97 -0.45
CA ASP A 160 21.76 -5.26 -0.12
C ASP A 160 21.91 -5.02 1.39
N LYS A 161 21.00 -5.59 2.21
CA LYS A 161 20.95 -5.45 3.68
C LYS A 161 20.66 -4.03 4.18
N ASN A 162 20.07 -3.19 3.35
CA ASN A 162 19.53 -1.91 3.83
C ASN A 162 18.22 -2.15 4.59
N ILE A 163 18.01 -1.37 5.64
CA ILE A 163 16.78 -1.44 6.43
C ILE A 163 15.69 -0.62 5.72
N SER A 164 14.57 -1.26 5.39
CA SER A 164 13.35 -0.59 4.95
C SER A 164 12.34 -0.53 6.10
N ARG A 165 11.50 0.52 6.10
CA ARG A 165 10.51 0.81 7.13
C ARG A 165 9.10 1.05 6.58
N ASP A 166 8.83 0.68 5.34
CA ASP A 166 7.53 0.91 4.71
C ASP A 166 6.65 -0.35 4.74
N ILE A 167 6.60 -1.03 5.90
CA ILE A 167 5.80 -2.25 6.08
C ILE A 167 4.37 -1.89 6.42
N ILE A 168 4.18 -0.91 7.32
CA ILE A 168 2.86 -0.38 7.70
C ILE A 168 2.64 0.96 7.00
N CYS A 169 1.50 1.11 6.33
CA CYS A 169 1.10 2.35 5.69
C CYS A 169 0.40 3.28 6.67
N GLY A 170 1.07 4.39 7.00
CA GLY A 170 0.52 5.37 7.93
C GLY A 170 0.52 4.89 9.38
N GLN A 171 -0.29 5.54 10.22
CA GLN A 171 -0.41 5.18 11.63
C GLN A 171 -1.55 4.18 11.84
N PRO A 172 -1.34 3.12 12.64
CA PRO A 172 -2.44 2.27 13.10
C PRO A 172 -3.46 3.08 13.90
N VAL A 173 -4.72 2.68 13.82
CA VAL A 173 -5.82 3.36 14.52
C VAL A 173 -6.49 2.39 15.48
N TYR A 174 -6.66 2.79 16.75
CA TYR A 174 -7.49 2.07 17.72
C TYR A 174 -8.91 2.65 17.70
N ARG A 175 -9.91 1.81 17.48
CA ARG A 175 -11.32 2.16 17.55
C ARG A 175 -12.17 0.92 17.85
N ASP A 176 -13.23 1.08 18.61
CA ASP A 176 -14.24 0.03 18.88
C ASP A 176 -13.64 -1.28 19.42
N GLY A 177 -12.53 -1.19 20.19
CA GLY A 177 -11.84 -2.36 20.74
C GLY A 177 -10.88 -3.07 19.76
N GLU A 178 -10.68 -2.53 18.56
CA GLU A 178 -9.81 -3.09 17.54
C GLU A 178 -8.69 -2.13 17.14
N ILE A 179 -7.56 -2.68 16.75
CA ILE A 179 -6.52 -1.99 16.00
C ILE A 179 -6.77 -2.21 14.51
N HIS A 180 -6.83 -1.13 13.75
CA HIS A 180 -6.91 -1.10 12.29
C HIS A 180 -5.58 -0.61 11.72
N PHE A 181 -5.08 -1.29 10.68
CA PHE A 181 -3.84 -0.93 10.02
C PHE A 181 -3.83 -1.38 8.57
N SER A 182 -2.99 -0.73 7.77
CA SER A 182 -2.75 -1.09 6.37
C SER A 182 -1.29 -1.51 6.19
N THR A 183 -1.04 -2.49 5.35
CA THR A 183 0.32 -2.91 4.98
C THR A 183 0.75 -2.30 3.67
N GLY A 184 2.01 -1.92 3.58
CA GLY A 184 2.66 -1.48 2.35
C GLY A 184 3.01 -2.62 1.40
N SER A 185 3.81 -2.33 0.39
CA SER A 185 4.30 -3.33 -0.58
C SER A 185 5.51 -4.11 -0.09
N VAL A 186 6.13 -3.68 1.01
CA VAL A 186 7.38 -4.25 1.54
C VAL A 186 7.06 -5.34 2.56
N GLN A 187 7.73 -6.50 2.43
CA GLN A 187 7.64 -7.58 3.41
C GLN A 187 8.60 -7.33 4.57
N GLY A 188 8.17 -7.63 5.78
CA GLY A 188 9.01 -7.47 6.98
C GLY A 188 8.23 -7.72 8.26
N ASN A 189 8.75 -7.19 9.35
CA ASN A 189 8.13 -7.29 10.67
C ASN A 189 7.79 -5.90 11.19
N ALA A 190 6.65 -5.81 11.87
CA ALA A 190 6.22 -4.61 12.56
C ALA A 190 5.66 -4.96 13.94
N VAL A 191 5.78 -4.04 14.89
CA VAL A 191 5.17 -4.16 16.22
C VAL A 191 4.26 -2.97 16.44
N ILE A 192 2.99 -3.27 16.67
CA ILE A 192 1.95 -2.31 16.98
C ILE A 192 1.54 -2.52 18.43
N ALA A 193 1.40 -1.44 19.19
CA ALA A 193 0.94 -1.47 20.57
C ALA A 193 -0.38 -0.72 20.71
N VAL A 194 -1.19 -1.12 21.71
CA VAL A 194 -2.29 -0.32 22.23
C VAL A 194 -1.81 0.44 23.47
N LYS A 195 -2.13 1.72 23.55
CA LYS A 195 -1.68 2.63 24.62
C LYS A 195 -2.83 3.36 25.29
N ASP A 196 -2.60 3.77 26.53
CA ASP A 196 -3.48 4.67 27.27
C ASP A 196 -3.27 6.14 26.88
N ALA A 197 -4.03 7.05 27.50
CA ALA A 197 -3.93 8.49 27.28
C ALA A 197 -2.57 9.10 27.69
N TYR A 198 -1.79 8.40 28.49
CA TYR A 198 -0.48 8.83 28.99
C TYR A 198 0.68 8.25 28.17
N GLY A 199 0.37 7.43 27.17
CA GLY A 199 1.37 6.76 26.33
C GLY A 199 1.91 5.46 26.91
N THR A 200 1.32 4.95 27.99
CA THR A 200 1.70 3.67 28.58
C THR A 200 1.26 2.52 27.65
N ILE A 201 2.18 1.63 27.34
CA ILE A 201 1.86 0.42 26.56
C ILE A 201 1.01 -0.51 27.44
N LEU A 202 -0.17 -0.84 26.96
CA LEU A 202 -1.10 -1.76 27.63
C LEU A 202 -0.96 -3.19 27.10
N TRP A 203 -0.65 -3.32 25.82
CA TRP A 203 -0.37 -4.59 25.13
C TRP A 203 0.31 -4.38 23.79
#